data_e6d2b859139da0171763092371c71ea9
#
_entry.id   e6d2b859139da0171763092371c71ea9
#
_cell.length_a   1.000
_cell.length_b   1.000
_cell.length_c   1.000
_cell.angle_alpha   90.00
_cell.angle_beta   90.00
_cell.angle_gamma   90.00
#
_symmetry.space_group_name_H-M   'P 1'
#
loop_
_entity.id
_entity.type
_entity.pdbx_description
1 polymer ?
#
loop_
_entity_poly.entity_id
_entity_poly.type
_entity_poly.pdbx_seq_one_letter_code
_entity_poly.pdbx_strand_id
1 'polypeptide(L)'
;MEQKIKALLARIVHPESGRNIVESGMVEHIDAGEGRVTVTLRFEKARDPFALKIKRQVEEAIARELSLDREHVAVIVREAAPKAA
;
A
#
# COMPACT_ATOMS: atom_id res chain seq x y z
N MET A 1 -10.64 -7.97 -9.19
CA MET A 1 -10.49 -6.92 -8.19
C MET A 1 -9.06 -6.61 -7.83
N GLU A 2 -8.25 -7.61 -7.62
CA GLU A 2 -6.85 -7.42 -7.36
C GLU A 2 -6.14 -6.59 -8.41
N GLN A 3 -6.39 -6.86 -9.67
CA GLN A 3 -5.74 -6.13 -10.74
C GLN A 3 -6.14 -4.66 -10.75
N LYS A 4 -7.36 -4.38 -10.41
CA LYS A 4 -7.84 -3.02 -10.36
C LYS A 4 -7.14 -2.26 -9.24
N ILE A 5 -6.99 -2.90 -8.10
CA ILE A 5 -6.33 -2.32 -6.96
C ILE A 5 -4.85 -2.10 -7.29
N LYS A 6 -4.24 -3.07 -7.96
CA LYS A 6 -2.86 -2.97 -8.35
C LYS A 6 -2.65 -1.78 -9.29
N ALA A 7 -3.57 -1.58 -10.22
CA ALA A 7 -3.51 -0.45 -11.14
C ALA A 7 -3.64 0.88 -10.40
N LEU A 8 -4.43 0.92 -9.35
CA LEU A 8 -4.59 2.12 -8.54
C LEU A 8 -3.29 2.41 -7.79
N LEU A 9 -2.70 1.37 -7.23
CA LEU A 9 -1.46 1.52 -6.49
C LEU A 9 -0.30 1.92 -7.37
N ALA A 10 -0.36 1.56 -8.64
CA ALA A 10 0.66 1.97 -9.59
C ALA A 10 0.71 3.48 -9.83
N ARG A 11 -0.31 4.18 -9.37
CA ARG A 11 -0.35 5.64 -9.51
C ARG A 11 0.31 6.32 -8.33
N ILE A 12 0.58 5.56 -7.29
CA ILE A 12 1.18 6.10 -6.08
C ILE A 12 2.70 5.95 -6.18
N VAL A 13 3.38 7.09 -6.16
CA VAL A 13 4.82 7.13 -6.34
C VAL A 13 5.49 7.44 -5.01
N HIS A 14 6.53 6.69 -4.70
CA HIS A 14 7.33 6.96 -3.51
C HIS A 14 8.21 8.18 -3.81
N PRO A 15 8.10 9.24 -3.02
CA PRO A 15 8.83 10.49 -3.30
C PRO A 15 10.32 10.33 -3.35
N GLU A 16 10.85 9.40 -2.62
CA GLU A 16 12.29 9.21 -2.57
C GLU A 16 12.85 8.47 -3.76
N SER A 17 12.17 7.46 -4.22
CA SER A 17 12.66 6.65 -5.34
C SER A 17 12.17 7.14 -6.70
N GLY A 18 11.08 7.88 -6.71
CA GLY A 18 10.46 8.34 -7.96
C GLY A 18 9.78 7.22 -8.73
N ARG A 19 9.67 6.03 -8.14
CA ARG A 19 9.02 4.91 -8.78
C ARG A 19 7.71 4.59 -8.08
N ASN A 20 6.76 4.03 -8.81
CA ASN A 20 5.50 3.69 -8.17
C ASN A 20 5.72 2.50 -7.23
N ILE A 21 4.86 2.38 -6.24
CA ILE A 21 5.03 1.37 -5.20
C ILE A 21 4.88 -0.06 -5.72
N VAL A 22 4.21 -0.24 -6.83
CA VAL A 22 4.06 -1.56 -7.43
C VAL A 22 5.35 -1.99 -8.11
N GLU A 23 5.94 -1.09 -8.91
CA GLU A 23 7.19 -1.40 -9.58
C GLU A 23 8.36 -1.56 -8.64
N SER A 24 8.37 -0.83 -7.56
CA SER A 24 9.45 -0.90 -6.60
C SER A 24 9.36 -2.15 -5.72
N GLY A 25 8.31 -2.93 -5.87
CA GLY A 25 8.14 -4.14 -5.08
C GLY A 25 7.66 -3.90 -3.66
N MET A 26 7.15 -2.71 -3.39
CA MET A 26 6.67 -2.39 -2.06
C MET A 26 5.32 -3.03 -1.75
N VAL A 27 4.55 -3.37 -2.78
CA VAL A 27 3.27 -4.04 -2.57
C VAL A 27 3.54 -5.53 -2.40
N GLU A 28 3.43 -6.00 -1.19
CA GLU A 28 3.71 -7.39 -0.88
C GLU A 28 2.51 -8.30 -1.13
N HIS A 29 1.35 -7.84 -0.75
CA HIS A 29 0.16 -8.65 -0.87
C HIS A 29 -1.10 -7.78 -0.99
N ILE A 30 -2.05 -8.25 -1.77
CA ILE A 30 -3.33 -7.58 -1.92
C ILE A 30 -4.40 -8.65 -1.70
N ASP A 31 -5.29 -8.42 -0.76
CA ASP A 31 -6.37 -9.34 -0.49
C ASP A 31 -7.66 -8.56 -0.63
N ALA A 32 -8.43 -8.85 -1.66
CA ALA A 32 -9.69 -8.18 -1.91
C ALA A 32 -10.85 -9.15 -1.71
N GLY A 33 -11.57 -8.96 -0.64
CA GLY A 33 -12.76 -9.75 -0.36
C GLY A 33 -14.01 -8.93 -0.62
N GLU A 34 -15.17 -9.48 -0.30
CA GLU A 34 -16.41 -8.76 -0.48
C GLU A 34 -16.51 -7.59 0.49
N GLY A 35 -16.53 -6.39 -0.04
CA GLY A 35 -16.65 -5.19 0.78
C GLY A 35 -15.44 -4.89 1.65
N ARG A 36 -14.33 -5.55 1.40
CA ARG A 36 -13.17 -5.38 2.25
C ARG A 36 -11.89 -5.56 1.45
N VAL A 37 -10.93 -4.69 1.66
CA VAL A 37 -9.64 -4.78 0.97
C VAL A 37 -8.52 -4.67 1.98
N THR A 38 -7.54 -5.54 1.86
CA THR A 38 -6.36 -5.49 2.71
C THR A 38 -5.14 -5.44 1.81
N VAL A 39 -4.28 -4.45 2.03
CA VAL A 39 -3.05 -4.31 1.24
C VAL A 39 -1.88 -4.33 2.21
N THR A 40 -0.89 -5.15 1.92
CA THR A 40 0.32 -5.19 2.73
C THR A 40 1.44 -4.52 1.96
N LEU A 41 2.02 -3.50 2.56
CA LEU A 41 3.12 -2.77 1.97
C LEU A 41 4.39 -3.09 2.75
N ARG A 42 5.50 -3.20 2.04
CA ARG A 42 6.78 -3.46 2.65
C ARG A 42 7.74 -2.35 2.28
N PHE A 43 8.31 -1.71 3.25
CA PHE A 43 9.30 -0.66 3.02
C PHE A 43 10.69 -1.20 3.30
N GLU A 44 11.62 -0.86 2.44
CA GLU A 44 12.99 -1.32 2.60
C GLU A 44 13.69 -0.67 3.77
N LYS A 45 13.32 0.56 4.08
CA LYS A 45 13.92 1.26 5.20
C LYS A 45 13.06 1.16 6.42
N ALA A 46 13.66 0.84 7.53
CA ALA A 46 12.97 0.91 8.79
C ALA A 46 12.70 2.39 9.06
N ARG A 47 11.51 2.70 9.54
CA ARG A 47 11.12 4.08 9.83
C ARG A 47 11.19 5.01 8.62
N ASP A 48 10.69 4.54 7.50
CA ASP A 48 10.63 5.37 6.32
C ASP A 48 9.69 6.56 6.62
N PRO A 49 10.17 7.80 6.47
CA PRO A 49 9.36 8.97 6.78
C PRO A 49 8.15 9.11 5.88
N PHE A 50 8.14 8.45 4.75
CA PHE A 50 7.02 8.51 3.82
C PHE A 50 6.02 7.38 3.99
N ALA A 51 6.30 6.46 4.90
CA ALA A 51 5.43 5.30 5.11
C ALA A 51 4.00 5.69 5.42
N LEU A 52 3.81 6.60 6.33
CA LEU A 52 2.48 7.03 6.74
C LEU A 52 1.77 7.76 5.60
N LYS A 53 2.49 8.56 4.86
CA LYS A 53 1.93 9.30 3.75
C LYS A 53 1.45 8.34 2.66
N ILE A 54 2.27 7.37 2.33
CA ILE A 54 1.92 6.38 1.32
C ILE A 54 0.75 5.52 1.78
N LYS A 55 0.75 5.15 3.05
CA LYS A 55 -0.35 4.40 3.62
C LYS A 55 -1.68 5.14 3.42
N ARG A 56 -1.69 6.43 3.72
CA ARG A 56 -2.89 7.25 3.56
C ARG A 56 -3.31 7.34 2.10
N GLN A 57 -2.35 7.52 1.21
CA GLN A 57 -2.66 7.61 -0.21
C GLN A 57 -3.29 6.32 -0.70
N VAL A 58 -2.78 5.19 -0.26
CA VAL A 58 -3.32 3.89 -0.63
C VAL A 58 -4.74 3.73 -0.10
N GLU A 59 -4.95 4.06 1.17
CA GLU A 59 -6.27 3.96 1.78
C GLU A 59 -7.28 4.83 1.05
N GLU A 60 -6.93 6.07 0.80
CA GLU A 60 -7.82 6.99 0.12
C GLU A 60 -8.11 6.58 -1.32
N ALA A 61 -7.10 6.13 -2.03
CA ALA A 61 -7.27 5.73 -3.42
C ALA A 61 -8.23 4.55 -3.52
N ILE A 62 -8.06 3.56 -2.66
CA ILE A 62 -8.91 2.38 -2.67
C ILE A 62 -10.32 2.72 -2.21
N ALA A 63 -10.43 3.46 -1.14
CA ALA A 63 -11.74 3.83 -0.61
C ALA A 63 -12.54 4.64 -1.63
N ARG A 64 -11.89 5.56 -2.29
CA ARG A 64 -12.54 6.40 -3.29
C ARG A 64 -12.95 5.61 -4.53
N GLU A 65 -12.05 4.81 -5.04
CA GLU A 65 -12.29 4.08 -6.27
C GLU A 65 -13.34 2.97 -6.12
N LEU A 66 -13.32 2.30 -5.00
CA LEU A 66 -14.25 1.21 -4.74
C LEU A 66 -15.46 1.64 -3.93
N SER A 67 -15.55 2.92 -3.60
CA SER A 67 -16.62 3.47 -2.77
C SER A 67 -16.77 2.72 -1.45
N LEU A 68 -15.66 2.41 -0.85
CA LEU A 68 -15.66 1.73 0.45
C LEU A 68 -15.33 2.73 1.55
N ASP A 69 -15.76 2.42 2.76
CA ASP A 69 -15.44 3.26 3.90
C ASP A 69 -14.04 2.89 4.30
N ARG A 70 -13.33 3.79 4.92
CA ARG A 70 -11.98 3.52 5.39
C ARG A 70 -11.92 2.32 6.33
N GLU A 71 -13.01 2.04 7.00
CA GLU A 71 -13.06 0.90 7.90
C GLU A 71 -12.94 -0.42 7.18
N HIS A 72 -13.29 -0.42 5.90
CA HIS A 72 -13.23 -1.62 5.09
C HIS A 72 -11.94 -1.71 4.27
N VAL A 73 -11.07 -0.72 4.43
CA VAL A 73 -9.78 -0.72 3.75
C VAL A 73 -8.69 -0.80 4.81
N ALA A 74 -7.94 -1.87 4.80
CA ALA A 74 -6.85 -2.05 5.74
C ALA A 74 -5.53 -2.02 4.98
N VAL A 75 -4.61 -1.19 5.44
CA VAL A 75 -3.29 -1.14 4.85
C VAL A 75 -2.30 -1.48 5.95
N ILE A 76 -1.59 -2.57 5.74
CA ILE A 76 -0.61 -3.03 6.71
C ILE A 76 0.76 -2.60 6.22
N VAL A 77 1.48 -1.88 7.05
CA VAL A 77 2.82 -1.43 6.70
C VAL A 77 3.83 -2.29 7.44
N ARG A 78 4.68 -2.94 6.68
CA ARG A 78 5.74 -3.76 7.25
C ARG A 78 7.07 -3.12 6.89
N GLU A 79 7.96 -3.02 7.83
CA GLU A 79 9.27 -2.47 7.57
C GLU A 79 10.24 -3.62 7.42
N ALA A 80 11.25 -3.41 6.59
CA ALA A 80 12.27 -4.43 6.43
C ALA A 80 12.97 -4.51 7.77
N ALA A 81 12.64 -5.49 8.52
CA ALA A 81 13.20 -5.61 9.82
C ALA A 81 14.68 -5.86 9.71
N PRO A 82 15.43 -5.18 10.48
CA PRO A 82 16.83 -5.44 10.52
C PRO A 82 16.84 -6.81 11.12
N LYS A 83 17.43 -7.75 10.53
CA LYS A 83 17.47 -8.97 11.00
C LYS A 83 18.00 -9.04 12.26
N ALA A 84 17.22 -9.01 13.14
CA ALA A 84 17.64 -9.17 14.44
C ALA A 84 18.13 -10.49 14.45
N ALA A 85 18.92 -10.78 14.10
CA ALA A 85 19.29 -12.11 14.20
C ALA A 85 19.49 -12.78 15.07
#